data_14d54af139854b8d37f6cbdb13657379
#
_entry.id   14d54af139854b8d37f6cbdb13657379
#
_cell.length_a   1.000
_cell.length_b   1.000
_cell.length_c   1.000
_cell.angle_alpha   90.00
_cell.angle_beta   90.00
_cell.angle_gamma   90.00
#
_symmetry.space_group_name_H-M   'P 1'
#
loop_
_entity.id
_entity.type
_entity.pdbx_description
1 polymer ?
#
loop_
_entity_poly.entity_id
_entity_poly.type
_entity_poly.pdbx_seq_one_letter_code
_entity_poly.pdbx_strand_id
1 'polypeptide(L)'
;MIQISLAFQTDKTLAEYAALAELAEAQGFAFLSVYNDLFYQPAWLPLLVMAQHTRRARLGPAAVNPFTCHPINIAGHLALLDEASQGRAYLGMARGAWLDALDLHPTRPIQAVREALELVRLLLAGDTSGYVGDVFHLIPGQALRWRPPRRQVPVMLGTWGEGLIAQTAHLIDEVKVGGSANPDLMPVMRGRIDRHAQGRAVGLAVGAVSVVDEDRRAAQALARREVALYLPVVAELDPTFQPDPDEMARVKAAVARGDTDGAAAAISDATLRRFAFAGTPEDIVRHIADLADRGATRVELGTPHGLDEGRALRLLGERVLPAFLG
;
A
#
# COMPACT_ATOMS: atom_id res chain seq x y z
N MET A 1 17.37 -9.88 -2.51
CA MET A 1 16.80 -9.29 -3.76
C MET A 1 15.57 -8.52 -3.38
N ILE A 2 15.45 -7.26 -3.81
CA ILE A 2 14.25 -6.43 -3.54
C ILE A 2 13.16 -6.75 -4.55
N GLN A 3 11.90 -6.73 -4.11
CA GLN A 3 10.74 -6.90 -4.98
C GLN A 3 10.21 -5.54 -5.43
N ILE A 4 9.72 -5.44 -6.66
CA ILE A 4 9.08 -4.24 -7.20
C ILE A 4 7.61 -4.57 -7.49
N SER A 5 6.72 -3.70 -7.04
CA SER A 5 5.28 -3.84 -7.19
C SER A 5 4.64 -2.55 -7.70
N LEU A 6 3.42 -2.66 -8.19
CA LEU A 6 2.60 -1.52 -8.61
C LEU A 6 1.39 -1.39 -7.71
N ALA A 7 0.94 -0.16 -7.46
CA ALA A 7 -0.33 0.12 -6.81
C ALA A 7 -1.17 1.07 -7.66
N PHE A 8 -2.43 0.70 -7.87
CA PHE A 8 -3.36 1.42 -8.73
C PHE A 8 -4.42 2.14 -7.91
N GLN A 9 -4.74 3.38 -8.28
CA GLN A 9 -5.89 4.08 -7.73
C GLN A 9 -7.20 3.50 -8.29
N THR A 10 -8.26 3.59 -7.51
CA THR A 10 -9.58 3.03 -7.81
C THR A 10 -10.49 4.06 -8.49
N ASP A 11 -10.11 4.51 -9.65
CA ASP A 11 -10.76 5.56 -10.44
C ASP A 11 -10.92 5.21 -11.94
N LYS A 12 -10.71 3.93 -12.28
CA LYS A 12 -10.66 3.45 -13.67
C LYS A 12 -11.88 2.61 -14.00
N THR A 13 -12.12 2.39 -15.29
CA THR A 13 -13.10 1.40 -15.77
C THR A 13 -12.59 -0.03 -15.55
N LEU A 14 -13.50 -1.00 -15.51
CA LEU A 14 -13.11 -2.40 -15.39
C LEU A 14 -12.22 -2.89 -16.54
N ALA A 15 -12.43 -2.36 -17.75
CA ALA A 15 -11.60 -2.67 -18.92
C ALA A 15 -10.17 -2.13 -18.78
N GLU A 16 -10.00 -0.93 -18.22
CA GLU A 16 -8.69 -0.37 -17.93
C GLU A 16 -7.94 -1.19 -16.87
N TYR A 17 -8.60 -1.64 -15.80
CA TYR A 17 -7.97 -2.54 -14.83
C TYR A 17 -7.50 -3.85 -15.45
N ALA A 18 -8.31 -4.44 -16.35
CA ALA A 18 -7.93 -5.65 -17.08
C ALA A 18 -6.67 -5.43 -17.91
N ALA A 19 -6.66 -4.36 -18.73
CA ALA A 19 -5.55 -4.03 -19.60
C ALA A 19 -4.26 -3.68 -18.83
N LEU A 20 -4.38 -2.92 -17.74
CA LEU A 20 -3.24 -2.58 -16.88
C LEU A 20 -2.67 -3.80 -16.15
N ALA A 21 -3.52 -4.72 -15.70
CA ALA A 21 -3.07 -5.94 -15.05
C ALA A 21 -2.32 -6.86 -16.03
N GLU A 22 -2.84 -7.05 -17.24
CA GLU A 22 -2.18 -7.80 -18.31
C GLU A 22 -0.82 -7.18 -18.68
N LEU A 23 -0.79 -5.85 -18.86
CA LEU A 23 0.44 -5.15 -19.18
C LEU A 23 1.46 -5.28 -18.04
N ALA A 24 1.06 -5.04 -16.80
CA ALA A 24 1.93 -5.14 -15.64
C ALA A 24 2.53 -6.55 -15.49
N GLU A 25 1.72 -7.59 -15.64
CA GLU A 25 2.22 -8.97 -15.59
C GLU A 25 3.12 -9.31 -16.77
N ALA A 26 2.83 -8.82 -17.98
CA ALA A 26 3.67 -8.98 -19.16
C ALA A 26 5.03 -8.29 -18.97
N GLN A 27 5.07 -7.17 -18.29
CA GLN A 27 6.30 -6.46 -17.93
C GLN A 27 7.07 -7.11 -16.77
N GLY A 28 6.51 -8.12 -16.09
CA GLY A 28 7.22 -8.88 -15.06
C GLY A 28 6.94 -8.45 -13.61
N PHE A 29 5.98 -7.56 -13.37
CA PHE A 29 5.62 -7.19 -12.00
C PHE A 29 5.00 -8.35 -11.23
N ALA A 30 5.57 -8.66 -10.06
CA ALA A 30 5.16 -9.82 -9.26
C ALA A 30 4.01 -9.52 -8.28
N PHE A 31 3.74 -8.25 -7.98
CA PHE A 31 2.68 -7.81 -7.07
C PHE A 31 1.92 -6.63 -7.67
N LEU A 32 0.60 -6.71 -7.60
CA LEU A 32 -0.32 -5.66 -8.00
C LEU A 32 -1.24 -5.34 -6.82
N SER A 33 -1.15 -4.13 -6.33
CA SER A 33 -2.00 -3.61 -5.26
C SER A 33 -3.07 -2.71 -5.84
N VAL A 34 -4.20 -2.61 -5.14
CA VAL A 34 -5.24 -1.62 -5.44
C VAL A 34 -5.53 -0.83 -4.18
N TYR A 35 -5.52 0.49 -4.26
CA TYR A 35 -5.86 1.36 -3.14
C TYR A 35 -7.34 1.20 -2.75
N ASN A 36 -7.66 1.48 -1.50
CA ASN A 36 -9.03 1.43 -0.99
C ASN A 36 -9.34 2.72 -0.22
N ASP A 37 -9.21 3.83 -0.92
CA ASP A 37 -9.46 5.16 -0.37
C ASP A 37 -10.95 5.46 -0.34
N LEU A 38 -11.37 6.29 0.64
CA LEU A 38 -12.76 6.73 0.75
C LEU A 38 -13.17 7.53 -0.49
N PHE A 39 -14.43 7.36 -0.90
CA PHE A 39 -15.06 8.02 -2.06
C PHE A 39 -14.52 7.58 -3.43
N TYR A 40 -13.58 6.64 -3.46
CA TYR A 40 -13.16 5.92 -4.66
C TYR A 40 -13.90 4.58 -4.79
N GLN A 41 -13.66 3.85 -5.86
CA GLN A 41 -14.26 2.53 -6.06
C GLN A 41 -13.75 1.53 -5.01
N PRO A 42 -14.57 0.57 -4.53
CA PRO A 42 -14.12 -0.47 -3.61
C PRO A 42 -13.05 -1.36 -4.24
N ALA A 43 -11.92 -1.54 -3.57
CA ALA A 43 -10.74 -2.25 -4.11
C ALA A 43 -11.02 -3.69 -4.56
N TRP A 44 -11.97 -4.37 -3.93
CA TRP A 44 -12.22 -5.79 -4.18
C TRP A 44 -12.72 -6.10 -5.59
N LEU A 45 -13.51 -5.21 -6.21
CA LEU A 45 -14.04 -5.42 -7.55
C LEU A 45 -12.97 -5.26 -8.64
N PRO A 46 -12.16 -4.17 -8.65
CA PRO A 46 -11.00 -4.09 -9.51
C PRO A 46 -10.04 -5.28 -9.36
N LEU A 47 -9.74 -5.69 -8.11
CA LEU A 47 -8.86 -6.83 -7.84
C LEU A 47 -9.41 -8.14 -8.43
N LEU A 48 -10.72 -8.36 -8.38
CA LEU A 48 -11.34 -9.53 -8.98
C LEU A 48 -11.14 -9.56 -10.51
N VAL A 49 -11.33 -8.41 -11.18
CA VAL A 49 -11.07 -8.27 -12.61
C VAL A 49 -9.60 -8.55 -12.91
N MET A 50 -8.68 -7.90 -12.19
CA MET A 50 -7.24 -8.11 -12.37
C MET A 50 -6.83 -9.57 -12.14
N ALA A 51 -7.43 -10.26 -11.17
CA ALA A 51 -7.17 -11.68 -10.90
C ALA A 51 -7.53 -12.58 -12.08
N GLN A 52 -8.60 -12.28 -12.81
CA GLN A 52 -9.04 -13.01 -14.01
C GLN A 52 -8.13 -12.79 -15.22
N HIS A 53 -7.45 -11.63 -15.26
CA HIS A 53 -6.56 -11.20 -16.35
C HIS A 53 -5.07 -11.42 -16.07
N THR A 54 -4.71 -12.04 -14.96
CA THR A 54 -3.33 -12.38 -14.58
C THR A 54 -3.19 -13.86 -14.23
N ARG A 55 -1.96 -14.37 -14.24
CA ARG A 55 -1.66 -15.78 -13.95
C ARG A 55 -0.60 -15.98 -12.86
N ARG A 56 0.27 -15.00 -12.65
CA ARG A 56 1.45 -15.08 -11.76
C ARG A 56 1.46 -13.99 -10.68
N ALA A 57 1.03 -12.79 -11.02
CA ALA A 57 1.07 -11.66 -10.10
C ALA A 57 0.21 -11.91 -8.86
N ARG A 58 0.75 -11.59 -7.69
CA ARG A 58 0.01 -11.56 -6.44
C ARG A 58 -0.84 -10.30 -6.38
N LEU A 59 -2.02 -10.40 -5.80
CA LEU A 59 -3.04 -9.36 -5.84
C LEU A 59 -3.59 -9.10 -4.43
N GLY A 60 -3.76 -7.82 -4.07
CA GLY A 60 -4.37 -7.49 -2.79
C GLY A 60 -4.67 -6.00 -2.62
N PRO A 61 -5.57 -5.67 -1.68
CA PRO A 61 -5.85 -4.27 -1.36
C PRO A 61 -4.68 -3.61 -0.62
N ALA A 62 -4.53 -2.30 -0.79
CA ALA A 62 -3.47 -1.54 -0.12
C ALA A 62 -3.95 -0.19 0.44
N ALA A 63 -4.81 -0.18 1.50
CA ALA A 63 -5.27 -1.33 2.26
C ALA A 63 -6.73 -1.15 2.68
N VAL A 64 -7.40 -2.25 3.02
CA VAL A 64 -8.73 -2.18 3.67
C VAL A 64 -8.60 -1.91 5.16
N ASN A 65 -9.71 -1.53 5.80
CA ASN A 65 -9.76 -1.28 7.24
C ASN A 65 -11.03 -1.89 7.86
N PRO A 66 -11.03 -2.19 9.17
CA PRO A 66 -12.17 -2.84 9.82
C PRO A 66 -13.29 -1.87 10.23
N PHE A 67 -13.15 -0.57 9.98
CA PHE A 67 -14.15 0.43 10.36
C PHE A 67 -15.18 0.70 9.27
N THR A 68 -14.77 0.54 8.01
CA THR A 68 -15.65 0.68 6.84
C THR A 68 -16.08 -0.67 6.25
N CYS A 69 -15.44 -1.77 6.68
CA CYS A 69 -15.79 -3.11 6.24
C CYS A 69 -15.59 -4.10 7.40
N HIS A 70 -16.66 -4.76 7.86
CA HIS A 70 -16.59 -5.73 8.95
C HIS A 70 -15.66 -6.90 8.61
N PRO A 71 -14.86 -7.45 9.56
CA PRO A 71 -13.92 -8.55 9.31
C PRO A 71 -14.54 -9.78 8.65
N ILE A 72 -15.81 -10.09 8.89
CA ILE A 72 -16.49 -11.20 8.22
C ILE A 72 -16.61 -10.97 6.70
N ASN A 73 -16.87 -9.73 6.28
CA ASN A 73 -16.92 -9.37 4.87
C ASN A 73 -15.53 -9.32 4.26
N ILE A 74 -14.54 -8.83 5.02
CA ILE A 74 -13.13 -8.87 4.58
C ILE A 74 -12.69 -10.30 4.33
N ALA A 75 -12.99 -11.23 5.24
CA ALA A 75 -12.69 -12.66 5.06
C ALA A 75 -13.40 -13.25 3.82
N GLY A 76 -14.67 -12.90 3.61
CA GLY A 76 -15.44 -13.33 2.44
C GLY A 76 -14.86 -12.81 1.12
N HIS A 77 -14.59 -11.52 1.02
CA HIS A 77 -13.98 -10.91 -0.16
C HIS A 77 -12.60 -11.49 -0.45
N LEU A 78 -11.77 -11.67 0.59
CA LEU A 78 -10.44 -12.24 0.45
C LEU A 78 -10.50 -13.68 -0.05
N ALA A 79 -11.42 -14.50 0.47
CA ALA A 79 -11.59 -15.87 0.02
C ALA A 79 -12.00 -15.96 -1.46
N LEU A 80 -12.91 -15.08 -1.91
CA LEU A 80 -13.31 -15.00 -3.32
C LEU A 80 -12.17 -14.51 -4.23
N LEU A 81 -11.41 -13.52 -3.79
CA LEU A 81 -10.22 -13.05 -4.52
C LEU A 81 -9.16 -14.15 -4.61
N ASP A 82 -8.97 -14.90 -3.52
CA ASP A 82 -8.02 -16.01 -3.48
C ASP A 82 -8.42 -17.15 -4.41
N GLU A 83 -9.71 -17.45 -4.51
CA GLU A 83 -10.27 -18.41 -5.48
C GLU A 83 -10.05 -17.92 -6.90
N ALA A 84 -10.48 -16.71 -7.23
CA ALA A 84 -10.36 -16.14 -8.58
C ALA A 84 -8.90 -16.03 -9.03
N SER A 85 -7.99 -15.74 -8.12
CA SER A 85 -6.55 -15.64 -8.38
C SER A 85 -5.81 -16.98 -8.28
N GLN A 86 -6.49 -18.09 -7.97
CA GLN A 86 -5.87 -19.41 -7.80
C GLN A 86 -4.76 -19.41 -6.73
N GLY A 87 -5.03 -18.80 -5.57
CA GLY A 87 -4.11 -18.78 -4.43
C GLY A 87 -3.04 -17.67 -4.47
N ARG A 88 -3.23 -16.61 -5.26
CA ARG A 88 -2.28 -15.49 -5.37
C ARG A 88 -2.70 -14.26 -4.54
N ALA A 89 -3.84 -14.30 -3.85
CA ALA A 89 -4.28 -13.18 -3.04
C ALA A 89 -3.40 -12.95 -1.81
N TYR A 90 -3.32 -11.71 -1.37
CA TYR A 90 -2.86 -11.31 -0.05
C TYR A 90 -3.82 -10.29 0.56
N LEU A 91 -3.84 -10.19 1.88
CA LEU A 91 -4.62 -9.18 2.61
C LEU A 91 -3.74 -7.99 2.95
N GLY A 92 -4.06 -6.83 2.42
CA GLY A 92 -3.53 -5.56 2.95
C GLY A 92 -4.53 -4.95 3.91
N MET A 93 -4.13 -4.74 5.18
CA MET A 93 -4.96 -4.13 6.20
C MET A 93 -4.25 -2.97 6.88
N ALA A 94 -5.00 -1.92 7.18
CA ALA A 94 -4.51 -0.72 7.87
C ALA A 94 -5.58 -0.17 8.81
N ARG A 95 -5.24 0.86 9.57
CA ARG A 95 -6.22 1.60 10.37
C ARG A 95 -7.27 2.34 9.51
N GLY A 96 -6.92 2.66 8.27
CA GLY A 96 -7.69 3.57 7.43
C GLY A 96 -7.31 5.03 7.65
N ALA A 97 -7.53 5.84 6.61
CA ALA A 97 -7.32 7.28 6.59
C ALA A 97 -8.65 8.00 6.36
N TRP A 98 -8.69 9.29 6.72
CA TRP A 98 -9.85 10.18 6.50
C TRP A 98 -11.19 9.68 7.06
N LEU A 99 -11.16 8.87 8.12
CA LEU A 99 -12.39 8.32 8.75
C LEU A 99 -13.30 9.41 9.32
N ASP A 100 -12.74 10.54 9.71
CA ASP A 100 -13.46 11.73 10.19
C ASP A 100 -14.42 12.29 9.12
N ALA A 101 -14.16 12.09 7.83
CA ALA A 101 -15.11 12.45 6.76
C ALA A 101 -16.40 11.63 6.81
N LEU A 102 -16.41 10.52 7.54
CA LEU A 102 -17.59 9.69 7.82
C LEU A 102 -18.08 9.82 9.27
N ASP A 103 -17.58 10.81 10.03
CA ASP A 103 -17.81 10.94 11.47
C ASP A 103 -17.44 9.68 12.28
N LEU A 104 -16.43 8.93 11.79
CA LEU A 104 -15.94 7.74 12.45
C LEU A 104 -14.67 8.06 13.26
N HIS A 105 -14.80 7.96 14.59
CA HIS A 105 -13.74 8.25 15.56
C HIS A 105 -13.39 7.00 16.39
N PRO A 106 -12.65 6.02 15.84
CA PRO A 106 -12.35 4.78 16.55
C PRO A 106 -11.56 5.02 17.83
N THR A 107 -12.06 4.56 18.96
CA THR A 107 -11.44 4.74 20.27
C THR A 107 -10.32 3.76 20.55
N ARG A 108 -10.32 2.59 19.89
CA ARG A 108 -9.31 1.51 20.04
C ARG A 108 -8.81 1.03 18.68
N PRO A 109 -8.21 1.90 17.84
CA PRO A 109 -7.92 1.56 16.45
C PRO A 109 -6.87 0.45 16.30
N ILE A 110 -5.85 0.41 17.14
CA ILE A 110 -4.81 -0.64 17.11
C ILE A 110 -5.43 -2.00 17.45
N GLN A 111 -6.24 -2.04 18.49
CA GLN A 111 -6.92 -3.24 18.92
C GLN A 111 -7.90 -3.76 17.88
N ALA A 112 -8.69 -2.87 17.27
CA ALA A 112 -9.63 -3.22 16.22
C ALA A 112 -8.93 -3.86 15.00
N VAL A 113 -7.79 -3.33 14.57
CA VAL A 113 -7.01 -3.93 13.46
C VAL A 113 -6.47 -5.30 13.84
N ARG A 114 -5.91 -5.46 15.06
CA ARG A 114 -5.42 -6.76 15.54
C ARG A 114 -6.55 -7.80 15.59
N GLU A 115 -7.67 -7.45 16.24
CA GLU A 115 -8.82 -8.36 16.38
C GLU A 115 -9.44 -8.69 15.02
N ALA A 116 -9.47 -7.74 14.08
CA ALA A 116 -9.92 -7.99 12.72
C ALA A 116 -9.03 -9.02 12.00
N LEU A 117 -7.71 -8.92 12.13
CA LEU A 117 -6.78 -9.90 11.56
C LEU A 117 -6.97 -11.30 12.19
N GLU A 118 -7.12 -11.38 13.50
CA GLU A 118 -7.40 -12.62 14.22
C GLU A 118 -8.71 -13.25 13.75
N LEU A 119 -9.78 -12.46 13.67
CA LEU A 119 -11.09 -12.93 13.23
C LEU A 119 -11.10 -13.35 11.76
N VAL A 120 -10.43 -12.62 10.87
CA VAL A 120 -10.27 -13.03 9.45
C VAL A 120 -9.55 -14.38 9.36
N ARG A 121 -8.46 -14.58 10.12
CA ARG A 121 -7.73 -15.85 10.16
C ARG A 121 -8.60 -17.01 10.67
N LEU A 122 -9.35 -16.79 11.74
CA LEU A 122 -10.29 -17.76 12.29
C LEU A 122 -11.33 -18.19 11.26
N LEU A 123 -11.94 -17.22 10.57
CA LEU A 123 -12.96 -17.49 9.54
C LEU A 123 -12.39 -18.24 8.34
N LEU A 124 -11.20 -17.85 7.85
CA LEU A 124 -10.54 -18.56 6.74
C LEU A 124 -10.13 -19.99 7.12
N ALA A 125 -9.73 -20.21 8.37
CA ALA A 125 -9.39 -21.52 8.88
C ALA A 125 -10.62 -22.45 9.03
N GLY A 126 -11.83 -21.90 9.00
CA GLY A 126 -13.08 -22.61 9.28
C GLY A 126 -13.17 -23.02 10.77
N ASP A 127 -12.54 -22.25 11.65
CA ASP A 127 -12.61 -22.45 13.09
C ASP A 127 -13.95 -21.95 13.61
N THR A 128 -14.66 -22.80 14.36
CA THR A 128 -16.00 -22.52 14.91
C THR A 128 -15.98 -22.28 16.42
N SER A 129 -14.80 -22.14 17.02
CA SER A 129 -14.66 -21.90 18.48
C SER A 129 -15.30 -20.58 18.95
N GLY A 130 -15.54 -19.67 18.01
CA GLY A 130 -15.98 -18.31 18.29
C GLY A 130 -14.80 -17.37 18.55
N TYR A 131 -15.11 -16.09 18.76
CA TYR A 131 -14.12 -15.06 19.04
C TYR A 131 -14.68 -14.05 20.05
N VAL A 132 -13.92 -13.75 21.09
CA VAL A 132 -14.28 -12.76 22.12
C VAL A 132 -13.15 -11.74 22.19
N GLY A 133 -13.35 -10.61 21.53
CA GLY A 133 -12.46 -9.44 21.62
C GLY A 133 -13.15 -8.28 22.35
N ASP A 134 -12.48 -7.17 22.46
CA ASP A 134 -13.06 -5.93 23.01
C ASP A 134 -13.81 -5.12 21.94
N VAL A 135 -13.54 -5.35 20.65
CA VAL A 135 -14.14 -4.65 19.51
C VAL A 135 -15.01 -5.60 18.69
N PHE A 136 -14.55 -6.81 18.42
CA PHE A 136 -15.27 -7.79 17.62
C PHE A 136 -15.60 -9.05 18.41
N HIS A 137 -16.80 -9.58 18.16
CA HIS A 137 -17.28 -10.83 18.77
C HIS A 137 -17.84 -11.74 17.68
N LEU A 138 -17.60 -13.04 17.82
CA LEU A 138 -18.23 -14.09 17.03
C LEU A 138 -18.68 -15.20 17.98
N ILE A 139 -19.98 -15.51 17.99
CA ILE A 139 -20.50 -16.59 18.83
C ILE A 139 -19.99 -17.95 18.32
N PRO A 140 -19.76 -18.93 19.22
CA PRO A 140 -19.35 -20.27 18.82
C PRO A 140 -20.32 -20.93 17.82
N GLY A 141 -19.81 -21.82 16.98
CA GLY A 141 -20.59 -22.52 15.97
C GLY A 141 -20.77 -21.75 14.65
N GLN A 142 -20.28 -20.51 14.55
CA GLN A 142 -20.35 -19.73 13.30
C GLN A 142 -19.10 -19.89 12.46
N ALA A 143 -19.28 -19.98 11.13
CA ALA A 143 -18.23 -20.04 10.12
C ALA A 143 -18.74 -19.46 8.82
N LEU A 144 -17.85 -19.24 7.85
CA LEU A 144 -18.25 -19.00 6.47
C LEU A 144 -19.05 -20.21 5.95
N ARG A 145 -20.13 -19.95 5.20
CA ARG A 145 -21.05 -21.01 4.70
C ARG A 145 -20.51 -21.75 3.46
N TRP A 146 -19.29 -21.46 3.06
CA TRP A 146 -18.53 -22.14 2.01
C TRP A 146 -17.09 -22.34 2.49
N ARG A 147 -16.36 -23.22 1.81
CA ARG A 147 -14.96 -23.53 2.17
C ARG A 147 -14.02 -22.56 1.44
N PRO A 148 -13.25 -21.71 2.14
CA PRO A 148 -12.19 -20.90 1.54
C PRO A 148 -11.12 -21.79 0.88
N PRO A 149 -10.49 -21.34 -0.22
CA PRO A 149 -9.43 -22.09 -0.91
C PRO A 149 -8.22 -22.36 -0.02
N ARG A 150 -7.81 -21.37 0.76
CA ARG A 150 -6.69 -21.47 1.71
C ARG A 150 -7.13 -21.07 3.11
N ARG A 151 -6.58 -21.78 4.10
CA ARG A 151 -6.78 -21.46 5.52
C ARG A 151 -5.95 -20.28 6.01
N GLN A 152 -4.87 -19.96 5.28
CA GLN A 152 -3.99 -18.84 5.58
C GLN A 152 -3.63 -18.12 4.29
N VAL A 153 -3.75 -16.81 4.31
CA VAL A 153 -3.40 -15.91 3.22
C VAL A 153 -2.37 -14.91 3.76
N PRO A 154 -1.32 -14.57 3.01
CA PRO A 154 -0.31 -13.59 3.46
C PRO A 154 -0.95 -12.25 3.84
N VAL A 155 -0.42 -11.62 4.87
CA VAL A 155 -0.93 -10.35 5.41
C VAL A 155 0.12 -9.26 5.31
N MET A 156 -0.21 -8.16 4.65
CA MET A 156 0.53 -6.90 4.63
C MET A 156 -0.17 -5.91 5.58
N LEU A 157 0.57 -5.38 6.54
CA LEU A 157 0.07 -4.37 7.47
C LEU A 157 0.50 -2.97 7.02
N GLY A 158 -0.44 -2.11 6.69
CA GLY A 158 -0.18 -0.69 6.41
C GLY A 158 -0.05 0.11 7.71
N THR A 159 1.17 0.51 8.10
CA THR A 159 1.39 1.30 9.31
C THR A 159 2.76 1.98 9.35
N TRP A 160 2.80 3.14 10.01
CA TRP A 160 4.02 3.83 10.44
C TRP A 160 4.33 3.55 11.92
N GLY A 161 3.32 3.17 12.69
CA GLY A 161 3.35 3.12 14.15
C GLY A 161 3.88 1.81 14.72
N GLU A 162 4.84 1.89 15.64
CA GLU A 162 5.41 0.72 16.35
C GLU A 162 4.36 -0.03 17.17
N GLY A 163 3.40 0.69 17.81
CA GLY A 163 2.39 0.07 18.64
C GLY A 163 1.50 -0.94 17.91
N LEU A 164 1.17 -0.68 16.63
CA LEU A 164 0.41 -1.62 15.82
C LEU A 164 1.30 -2.82 15.40
N ILE A 165 2.56 -2.58 15.02
CA ILE A 165 3.53 -3.65 14.74
C ILE A 165 3.67 -4.57 15.95
N ALA A 166 3.85 -4.02 17.15
CA ALA A 166 4.00 -4.78 18.39
C ALA A 166 2.83 -5.75 18.66
N GLN A 167 1.61 -5.30 18.39
CA GLN A 167 0.42 -6.13 18.63
C GLN A 167 0.14 -7.15 17.52
N THR A 168 0.70 -6.96 16.30
CA THR A 168 0.34 -7.78 15.14
C THR A 168 1.50 -8.53 14.50
N ALA A 169 2.74 -8.36 14.97
CA ALA A 169 3.92 -8.97 14.36
C ALA A 169 3.81 -10.49 14.15
N HIS A 170 3.08 -11.19 15.03
CA HIS A 170 2.82 -12.63 14.91
C HIS A 170 1.73 -12.99 13.87
N LEU A 171 1.00 -11.99 13.37
CA LEU A 171 -0.11 -12.15 12.43
C LEU A 171 0.25 -11.69 11.00
N ILE A 172 1.39 -11.05 10.78
CA ILE A 172 1.70 -10.39 9.52
C ILE A 172 2.95 -10.99 8.86
N ASP A 173 3.03 -10.84 7.55
CA ASP A 173 4.17 -11.28 6.74
C ASP A 173 4.97 -10.07 6.22
N GLU A 174 4.37 -8.89 6.17
CA GLU A 174 4.99 -7.66 5.70
C GLU A 174 4.41 -6.43 6.40
N VAL A 175 5.24 -5.43 6.68
CA VAL A 175 4.82 -4.07 7.04
C VAL A 175 5.00 -3.18 5.83
N LYS A 176 3.97 -2.40 5.48
CA LYS A 176 4.03 -1.38 4.44
C LYS A 176 3.95 0.02 5.01
N VAL A 177 4.91 0.86 4.65
CA VAL A 177 4.87 2.31 4.85
C VAL A 177 4.36 2.96 3.56
N GLY A 178 3.18 3.54 3.62
CA GLY A 178 2.56 4.24 2.49
C GLY A 178 2.82 5.73 2.51
N GLY A 179 2.97 6.35 1.33
CA GLY A 179 3.22 7.78 1.19
C GLY A 179 4.66 8.20 1.46
N SER A 180 5.61 7.27 1.47
CA SER A 180 7.05 7.55 1.65
C SER A 180 7.89 6.87 0.59
N ALA A 181 8.94 7.55 0.17
CA ALA A 181 10.05 7.04 -0.63
C ALA A 181 11.40 7.34 0.06
N ASN A 182 11.39 7.56 1.38
CA ASN A 182 12.53 8.04 2.16
C ASN A 182 13.45 6.89 2.61
N PRO A 183 14.69 6.80 2.07
CA PRO A 183 15.63 5.76 2.48
C PRO A 183 16.03 5.84 3.96
N ASP A 184 16.08 7.06 4.56
CA ASP A 184 16.45 7.24 5.96
C ASP A 184 15.43 6.63 6.94
N LEU A 185 14.19 6.45 6.49
CA LEU A 185 13.14 5.81 7.27
C LEU A 185 13.31 4.30 7.38
N MET A 186 13.97 3.65 6.42
CA MET A 186 14.05 2.18 6.36
C MET A 186 14.72 1.56 7.59
N PRO A 187 15.88 2.04 8.08
CA PRO A 187 16.48 1.49 9.31
C PRO A 187 15.59 1.64 10.54
N VAL A 188 14.84 2.75 10.63
CA VAL A 188 13.90 2.98 11.75
C VAL A 188 12.77 1.95 11.73
N MET A 189 12.15 1.75 10.56
CA MET A 189 11.06 0.77 10.41
C MET A 189 11.57 -0.65 10.58
N ARG A 190 12.76 -0.98 10.04
CA ARG A 190 13.38 -2.29 10.25
C ARG A 190 13.59 -2.57 11.74
N GLY A 191 14.14 -1.61 12.48
CA GLY A 191 14.31 -1.72 13.93
C GLY A 191 13.01 -1.90 14.70
N ARG A 192 11.91 -1.23 14.29
CA ARG A 192 10.57 -1.43 14.86
C ARG A 192 10.06 -2.86 14.61
N ILE A 193 10.23 -3.36 13.39
CA ILE A 193 9.81 -4.74 13.02
C ILE A 193 10.61 -5.77 13.80
N ASP A 194 11.94 -5.66 13.81
CA ASP A 194 12.83 -6.67 14.39
C ASP A 194 12.66 -6.82 15.91
N ARG A 195 12.33 -5.74 16.62
CA ARG A 195 12.02 -5.79 18.05
C ARG A 195 10.81 -6.66 18.38
N HIS A 196 9.85 -6.80 17.47
CA HIS A 196 8.57 -7.46 17.73
C HIS A 196 8.35 -8.73 16.90
N ALA A 197 9.17 -8.98 15.89
CA ALA A 197 9.04 -10.13 14.99
C ALA A 197 9.40 -11.50 15.63
N GLN A 198 10.06 -11.49 16.79
CA GLN A 198 10.44 -12.72 17.54
C GLN A 198 11.16 -13.76 16.65
N GLY A 199 12.08 -13.29 15.81
CA GLY A 199 12.84 -14.14 14.86
C GLY A 199 12.11 -14.52 13.58
N ARG A 200 10.86 -14.08 13.39
CA ARG A 200 10.15 -14.26 12.11
C ARG A 200 10.69 -13.32 11.05
N ALA A 201 10.76 -13.80 9.83
CA ALA A 201 11.05 -12.95 8.67
C ALA A 201 9.80 -12.15 8.29
N VAL A 202 9.74 -10.87 8.69
CA VAL A 202 8.68 -9.94 8.30
C VAL A 202 9.26 -8.94 7.29
N GLY A 203 8.65 -8.84 6.10
CA GLY A 203 9.06 -7.93 5.05
C GLY A 203 8.86 -6.46 5.43
N LEU A 204 9.56 -5.57 4.74
CA LEU A 204 9.36 -4.12 4.82
C LEU A 204 9.13 -3.58 3.40
N ALA A 205 7.90 -3.19 3.12
CA ALA A 205 7.51 -2.51 1.90
C ALA A 205 7.47 -1.00 2.13
N VAL A 206 7.90 -0.24 1.15
CA VAL A 206 7.76 1.21 1.11
C VAL A 206 7.09 1.60 -0.21
N GLY A 207 6.11 2.50 -0.14
CA GLY A 207 5.35 2.90 -1.32
C GLY A 207 4.95 4.35 -1.32
N ALA A 208 5.06 4.97 -2.49
CA ALA A 208 4.69 6.36 -2.72
C ALA A 208 4.23 6.55 -4.17
N VAL A 209 3.77 7.75 -4.47
CA VAL A 209 3.58 8.23 -5.85
C VAL A 209 4.82 7.92 -6.67
N SER A 210 4.63 7.39 -7.86
CA SER A 210 5.70 7.22 -8.83
C SER A 210 5.35 7.91 -10.14
N VAL A 211 6.32 8.61 -10.71
CA VAL A 211 6.22 9.22 -12.04
C VAL A 211 7.52 9.00 -12.77
N VAL A 212 7.52 8.08 -13.73
CA VAL A 212 8.68 7.82 -14.60
C VAL A 212 8.42 8.38 -15.99
N ASP A 213 9.37 9.14 -16.50
CA ASP A 213 9.40 9.60 -17.89
C ASP A 213 10.86 9.85 -18.33
N GLU A 214 11.11 9.89 -19.64
CA GLU A 214 12.41 10.29 -20.19
C GLU A 214 12.68 11.77 -19.94
N ASP A 215 11.63 12.60 -19.87
CA ASP A 215 11.71 14.00 -19.40
C ASP A 215 11.61 14.05 -17.87
N ARG A 216 12.77 14.12 -17.23
CA ARG A 216 12.88 14.25 -15.75
C ARG A 216 12.05 15.42 -15.21
N ARG A 217 12.05 16.57 -15.90
CA ARG A 217 11.36 17.78 -15.43
C ARG A 217 9.84 17.57 -15.44
N ALA A 218 9.32 17.01 -16.51
CA ALA A 218 7.90 16.70 -16.63
C ALA A 218 7.47 15.66 -15.56
N ALA A 219 8.26 14.59 -15.36
CA ALA A 219 8.01 13.60 -14.32
C ALA A 219 7.96 14.23 -12.92
N GLN A 220 8.95 15.04 -12.58
CA GLN A 220 9.02 15.71 -11.28
C GLN A 220 7.90 16.75 -11.08
N ALA A 221 7.50 17.46 -12.14
CA ALA A 221 6.40 18.42 -12.06
C ALA A 221 5.07 17.73 -11.72
N LEU A 222 4.76 16.61 -12.39
CA LEU A 222 3.56 15.83 -12.09
C LEU A 222 3.65 15.24 -10.68
N ALA A 223 4.79 14.64 -10.30
CA ALA A 223 4.96 14.05 -8.98
C ALA A 223 4.76 15.07 -7.84
N ARG A 224 5.18 16.32 -8.00
CA ARG A 224 4.92 17.39 -7.01
C ARG A 224 3.43 17.66 -6.82
N ARG A 225 2.65 17.68 -7.89
CA ARG A 225 1.20 17.88 -7.82
C ARG A 225 0.53 16.75 -7.02
N GLU A 226 0.92 15.52 -7.30
CA GLU A 226 0.39 14.34 -6.59
C GLU A 226 0.82 14.30 -5.12
N VAL A 227 2.09 14.57 -4.84
CA VAL A 227 2.62 14.60 -3.46
C VAL A 227 1.96 15.69 -2.62
N ALA A 228 1.67 16.86 -3.21
CA ALA A 228 1.07 17.98 -2.49
C ALA A 228 -0.24 17.61 -1.78
N LEU A 229 -1.00 16.66 -2.33
CA LEU A 229 -2.31 16.27 -1.80
C LEU A 229 -2.21 15.57 -0.43
N TYR A 230 -1.13 14.84 -0.15
CA TYR A 230 -0.99 14.07 1.08
C TYR A 230 0.23 14.45 1.93
N LEU A 231 1.18 15.23 1.39
CA LEU A 231 2.40 15.64 2.08
C LEU A 231 2.15 16.21 3.49
N PRO A 232 1.15 17.10 3.71
CA PRO A 232 0.90 17.64 5.04
C PRO A 232 0.62 16.58 6.12
N VAL A 233 0.10 15.43 5.72
CA VAL A 233 -0.20 14.31 6.62
C VAL A 233 1.00 13.39 6.81
N VAL A 234 1.64 12.96 5.71
CA VAL A 234 2.70 11.94 5.80
C VAL A 234 4.03 12.52 6.31
N ALA A 235 4.29 13.80 6.08
CA ALA A 235 5.49 14.47 6.58
C ALA A 235 5.55 14.46 8.12
N GLU A 236 4.41 14.53 8.79
CA GLU A 236 4.34 14.50 10.27
C GLU A 236 4.51 13.06 10.83
N LEU A 237 4.34 12.04 10.00
CA LEU A 237 4.51 10.63 10.38
C LEU A 237 5.97 10.16 10.29
N ASP A 238 6.80 10.83 9.50
CA ASP A 238 8.20 10.44 9.26
C ASP A 238 9.14 11.02 10.34
N PRO A 239 9.62 10.21 11.28
CA PRO A 239 10.50 10.69 12.36
C PRO A 239 11.90 11.07 11.88
N THR A 240 12.24 10.78 10.63
CA THR A 240 13.55 11.08 10.04
C THR A 240 13.52 12.30 9.12
N PHE A 241 12.32 12.84 8.89
CA PHE A 241 12.14 14.04 8.09
C PHE A 241 11.87 15.26 8.98
N GLN A 242 12.66 16.28 8.78
CA GLN A 242 12.45 17.59 9.40
C GLN A 242 12.07 18.57 8.29
N PRO A 243 10.76 18.84 8.12
CA PRO A 243 10.29 19.73 7.08
C PRO A 243 10.77 21.17 7.35
N ASP A 244 11.08 21.89 6.27
CA ASP A 244 11.19 23.34 6.33
C ASP A 244 9.80 23.92 6.71
N PRO A 245 9.68 24.65 7.85
CA PRO A 245 8.39 25.19 8.28
C PRO A 245 7.74 26.13 7.26
N ASP A 246 8.54 26.92 6.54
CA ASP A 246 8.03 27.86 5.53
C ASP A 246 7.55 27.10 4.28
N GLU A 247 8.26 26.05 3.85
CA GLU A 247 7.80 25.16 2.78
C GLU A 247 6.45 24.53 3.15
N MET A 248 6.34 23.93 4.33
CA MET A 248 5.11 23.29 4.79
C MET A 248 3.95 24.26 4.96
N ALA A 249 4.21 25.48 5.44
CA ALA A 249 3.19 26.52 5.56
C ALA A 249 2.64 26.92 4.17
N ARG A 250 3.53 27.08 3.18
CA ARG A 250 3.13 27.40 1.79
C ARG A 250 2.28 26.25 1.18
N VAL A 251 2.73 24.99 1.34
CA VAL A 251 2.00 23.82 0.83
C VAL A 251 0.61 23.74 1.48
N LYS A 252 0.52 23.78 2.82
CA LYS A 252 -0.76 23.72 3.55
C LYS A 252 -1.71 24.84 3.12
N ALA A 253 -1.20 26.07 2.99
CA ALA A 253 -2.00 27.22 2.57
C ALA A 253 -2.51 27.10 1.13
N ALA A 254 -1.71 26.59 0.20
CA ALA A 254 -2.11 26.36 -1.18
C ALA A 254 -3.16 25.24 -1.28
N VAL A 255 -2.93 24.10 -0.60
CA VAL A 255 -3.90 22.99 -0.54
C VAL A 255 -5.25 23.45 0.01
N ALA A 256 -5.27 24.24 1.09
CA ALA A 256 -6.49 24.76 1.68
C ALA A 256 -7.32 25.66 0.74
N ARG A 257 -6.66 26.27 -0.27
CA ARG A 257 -7.32 27.08 -1.31
C ARG A 257 -7.66 26.30 -2.58
N GLY A 258 -7.31 24.99 -2.64
CA GLY A 258 -7.45 24.21 -3.87
C GLY A 258 -6.43 24.58 -4.96
N ASP A 259 -5.36 25.31 -4.62
CA ASP A 259 -4.29 25.73 -5.51
C ASP A 259 -3.24 24.63 -5.65
N THR A 260 -3.52 23.62 -6.46
CA THR A 260 -2.64 22.47 -6.68
C THR A 260 -1.29 22.89 -7.28
N ASP A 261 -1.27 23.86 -8.19
CA ASP A 261 -0.04 24.32 -8.82
C ASP A 261 0.84 25.12 -7.87
N GLY A 262 0.24 25.98 -7.05
CA GLY A 262 0.95 26.68 -5.98
C GLY A 262 1.50 25.74 -4.91
N ALA A 263 0.75 24.69 -4.55
CA ALA A 263 1.21 23.67 -3.64
C ALA A 263 2.40 22.88 -4.22
N ALA A 264 2.30 22.46 -5.48
CA ALA A 264 3.38 21.77 -6.18
C ALA A 264 4.65 22.62 -6.29
N ALA A 265 4.51 23.91 -6.63
CA ALA A 265 5.63 24.83 -6.76
C ALA A 265 6.35 25.10 -5.41
N ALA A 266 5.67 24.92 -4.30
CA ALA A 266 6.25 25.08 -2.96
C ALA A 266 7.14 23.90 -2.54
N ILE A 267 6.97 22.70 -3.14
CA ILE A 267 7.70 21.48 -2.76
C ILE A 267 9.12 21.50 -3.35
N SER A 268 10.12 21.45 -2.49
CA SER A 268 11.53 21.38 -2.88
C SER A 268 11.91 20.02 -3.48
N ASP A 269 13.04 19.98 -4.21
CA ASP A 269 13.58 18.70 -4.73
C ASP A 269 13.96 17.73 -3.61
N ALA A 270 14.42 18.26 -2.48
CA ALA A 270 14.78 17.45 -1.31
C ALA A 270 13.56 16.79 -0.69
N THR A 271 12.45 17.51 -0.53
CA THR A 271 11.18 16.99 -0.05
C THR A 271 10.59 16.01 -1.04
N LEU A 272 10.55 16.35 -2.34
CA LEU A 272 10.02 15.45 -3.36
C LEU A 272 10.67 14.07 -3.33
N ARG A 273 12.00 14.00 -3.23
CA ARG A 273 12.74 12.73 -3.17
C ARG A 273 12.41 11.85 -1.96
N ARG A 274 11.86 12.42 -0.89
CA ARG A 274 11.46 11.64 0.30
C ARG A 274 10.04 11.10 0.21
N PHE A 275 9.24 11.66 -0.70
CA PHE A 275 7.80 11.33 -0.78
C PHE A 275 7.34 10.88 -2.16
N ALA A 276 8.23 10.78 -3.15
CA ALA A 276 7.92 10.25 -4.48
C ALA A 276 9.11 9.58 -5.16
N PHE A 277 8.81 8.67 -6.06
CA PHE A 277 9.71 8.12 -7.07
C PHE A 277 9.51 8.92 -8.36
N ALA A 278 10.37 9.90 -8.65
CA ALA A 278 10.12 10.82 -9.75
C ALA A 278 11.37 11.10 -10.58
N GLY A 279 11.30 10.88 -11.88
CA GLY A 279 12.39 11.15 -12.81
C GLY A 279 12.53 10.16 -13.93
N THR A 280 13.76 10.01 -14.45
CA THR A 280 14.07 9.02 -15.49
C THR A 280 14.13 7.59 -14.90
N PRO A 281 14.07 6.55 -15.74
CA PRO A 281 14.26 5.17 -15.27
C PRO A 281 15.53 4.99 -14.41
N GLU A 282 16.64 5.65 -14.77
CA GLU A 282 17.89 5.58 -14.02
C GLU A 282 17.80 6.27 -12.65
N ASP A 283 17.00 7.34 -12.54
CA ASP A 283 16.71 7.96 -11.24
C ASP A 283 15.94 7.01 -10.34
N ILE A 284 14.93 6.33 -10.90
CA ILE A 284 14.13 5.35 -10.16
C ILE A 284 14.99 4.16 -9.71
N VAL A 285 15.85 3.63 -10.59
CA VAL A 285 16.78 2.53 -10.23
C VAL A 285 17.67 2.93 -9.06
N ARG A 286 18.30 4.11 -9.10
CA ARG A 286 19.17 4.58 -8.00
C ARG A 286 18.39 4.72 -6.69
N HIS A 287 17.17 5.24 -6.76
CA HIS A 287 16.34 5.44 -5.59
C HIS A 287 15.92 4.10 -4.94
N ILE A 288 15.50 3.13 -5.76
CA ILE A 288 15.14 1.79 -5.28
C ILE A 288 16.36 1.07 -4.68
N ALA A 289 17.53 1.20 -5.30
CA ALA A 289 18.77 0.61 -4.79
C ALA A 289 19.12 1.15 -3.40
N ASP A 290 19.03 2.47 -3.18
CA ASP A 290 19.28 3.09 -1.87
C ASP A 290 18.28 2.59 -0.79
N LEU A 291 17.02 2.41 -1.14
CA LEU A 291 16.02 1.81 -0.25
C LEU A 291 16.34 0.34 0.09
N ALA A 292 16.77 -0.43 -0.91
CA ALA A 292 17.15 -1.84 -0.74
C ALA A 292 18.36 -1.98 0.19
N ASP A 293 19.40 -1.18 -0.02
CA ASP A 293 20.62 -1.16 0.79
C ASP A 293 20.34 -0.80 2.26
N ARG A 294 19.24 -0.08 2.51
CA ARG A 294 18.81 0.33 3.86
C ARG A 294 17.74 -0.57 4.47
N GLY A 295 17.39 -1.68 3.83
CA GLY A 295 16.57 -2.74 4.43
C GLY A 295 15.13 -2.82 3.95
N ALA A 296 14.72 -2.10 2.91
CA ALA A 296 13.48 -2.36 2.22
C ALA A 296 13.55 -3.73 1.52
N THR A 297 12.48 -4.51 1.62
CA THR A 297 12.36 -5.81 0.92
C THR A 297 11.46 -5.71 -0.30
N ARG A 298 10.60 -4.69 -0.35
CA ARG A 298 9.73 -4.38 -1.49
C ARG A 298 9.54 -2.88 -1.66
N VAL A 299 9.58 -2.42 -2.90
CA VAL A 299 9.15 -1.07 -3.28
C VAL A 299 7.84 -1.19 -4.04
N GLU A 300 6.86 -0.36 -3.66
CA GLU A 300 5.59 -0.25 -4.33
C GLU A 300 5.46 1.10 -5.02
N LEU A 301 5.48 1.07 -6.34
CA LEU A 301 5.32 2.24 -7.18
C LEU A 301 3.82 2.54 -7.32
N GLY A 302 3.39 3.67 -6.79
CA GLY A 302 1.99 4.10 -6.80
C GLY A 302 1.65 5.00 -7.99
N THR A 303 0.37 5.11 -8.29
CA THR A 303 -0.15 6.03 -9.33
C THR A 303 0.40 7.45 -9.19
N PRO A 304 0.47 8.20 -10.33
CA PRO A 304 -0.04 7.87 -11.67
C PRO A 304 0.92 7.06 -12.55
N HIS A 305 2.07 6.63 -12.05
CA HIS A 305 3.18 5.94 -12.68
C HIS A 305 3.95 6.78 -13.72
N GLY A 306 3.31 7.69 -14.43
CA GLY A 306 3.90 8.58 -15.43
C GLY A 306 2.89 9.54 -16.04
N LEU A 307 3.31 10.28 -17.07
CA LEU A 307 2.45 11.18 -17.85
C LEU A 307 1.40 10.40 -18.68
N ASP A 308 1.78 9.22 -19.14
CA ASP A 308 0.93 8.18 -19.71
C ASP A 308 1.19 6.88 -18.97
N GLU A 309 0.17 6.33 -18.32
CA GLU A 309 0.32 5.18 -17.42
C GLU A 309 0.82 3.93 -18.16
N GLY A 310 0.31 3.65 -19.35
CA GLY A 310 0.73 2.48 -20.13
C GLY A 310 2.18 2.58 -20.60
N ARG A 311 2.64 3.77 -21.02
CA ARG A 311 4.04 4.02 -21.36
C ARG A 311 4.94 3.91 -20.14
N ALA A 312 4.51 4.45 -19.02
CA ALA A 312 5.25 4.39 -17.76
C ALA A 312 5.46 2.96 -17.28
N LEU A 313 4.41 2.11 -17.33
CA LEU A 313 4.53 0.70 -16.98
C LEU A 313 5.55 -0.03 -17.87
N ARG A 314 5.59 0.28 -19.17
CA ARG A 314 6.63 -0.25 -20.07
C ARG A 314 8.02 0.24 -19.70
N LEU A 315 8.21 1.54 -19.47
CA LEU A 315 9.50 2.08 -19.02
C LEU A 315 9.99 1.44 -17.73
N LEU A 316 9.09 1.26 -16.76
CA LEU A 316 9.40 0.59 -15.49
C LEU A 316 9.77 -0.88 -15.71
N GLY A 317 9.01 -1.61 -16.54
CA GLY A 317 9.25 -3.01 -16.84
C GLY A 317 10.54 -3.25 -17.63
N GLU A 318 10.80 -2.44 -18.66
CA GLU A 318 11.91 -2.63 -19.58
C GLU A 318 13.25 -2.06 -19.05
N ARG A 319 13.21 -0.99 -18.24
CA ARG A 319 14.41 -0.24 -17.84
C ARG A 319 14.67 -0.20 -16.34
N VAL A 320 13.68 -0.46 -15.50
CA VAL A 320 13.84 -0.44 -14.04
C VAL A 320 13.88 -1.86 -13.48
N LEU A 321 12.88 -2.70 -13.78
CA LEU A 321 12.83 -4.07 -13.25
C LEU A 321 14.10 -4.90 -13.50
N PRO A 322 14.72 -4.89 -14.70
CA PRO A 322 15.90 -5.71 -14.98
C PRO A 322 17.09 -5.45 -14.05
N ALA A 323 17.18 -4.25 -13.47
CA ALA A 323 18.25 -3.93 -12.52
C ALA A 323 18.12 -4.71 -11.18
N PHE A 324 16.97 -5.35 -10.92
CA PHE A 324 16.65 -6.04 -9.67
C PHE A 324 16.26 -7.51 -9.87
N LEU A 325 16.23 -7.97 -11.13
CA LEU A 325 16.07 -9.38 -11.49
C LEU A 325 17.47 -9.99 -11.62
N GLY A 326 18.05 -10.45 -10.52
CA GLY A 326 19.34 -11.15 -10.50
C GLY A 326 19.16 -12.64 -10.33
#